data_416ee0cd20f8ab5ad3aaaa8a8b89869a
#
_entry.id   416ee0cd20f8ab5ad3aaaa8a8b89869a
#
_cell.length_a   1.000
_cell.length_b   1.000
_cell.length_c   1.000
_cell.angle_alpha   90.00
_cell.angle_beta   90.00
_cell.angle_gamma   90.00
#
_symmetry.space_group_name_H-M   'P 1'
#
loop_
_entity.id
_entity.type
_entity.pdbx_description
1 polymer ?
#
loop_
_entity_poly.entity_id
_entity_poly.type
_entity_poly.pdbx_seq_one_letter_code
_entity_poly.pdbx_strand_id
1 'polypeptide(L)'
;MKLQPDPAKRYIYGHSLGGAVAIELARSLSEAPAGKRKPAAGLIVESSFTSLAEVAAAITNVRLPLRWVMTQKFDSIDKIAGVHIPVMLAHGTGDRYIPHRFSEELYAAASEPKKLLLIDGGSHNNAMRIGSDEYRRALREFFGLGRKTRRAVSTNPRLG
;
A
#
# COMPACT_ATOMS: atom_id res chain seq x y z
N MET A 1 -14.53 -15.34 -7.97
CA MET A 1 -13.47 -15.22 -6.94
C MET A 1 -14.14 -15.03 -5.58
N LYS A 2 -13.88 -15.90 -4.59
CA LYS A 2 -14.41 -15.72 -3.23
C LYS A 2 -13.41 -14.88 -2.45
N LEU A 3 -13.86 -13.77 -1.88
CA LEU A 3 -13.03 -12.95 -0.99
C LEU A 3 -12.80 -13.68 0.34
N GLN A 4 -11.64 -13.44 0.96
CA GLN A 4 -11.40 -13.88 2.35
C GLN A 4 -12.53 -13.37 3.23
N PRO A 5 -13.28 -14.26 3.92
CA PRO A 5 -14.45 -13.84 4.70
C PRO A 5 -14.08 -13.01 5.93
N ASP A 6 -12.92 -13.27 6.54
CA ASP A 6 -12.45 -12.56 7.72
C ASP A 6 -11.81 -11.21 7.33
N PRO A 7 -12.40 -10.07 7.71
CA PRO A 7 -11.85 -8.75 7.40
C PRO A 7 -10.44 -8.53 7.94
N ALA A 8 -10.11 -9.12 9.11
CA ALA A 8 -8.79 -9.00 9.73
C ALA A 8 -7.67 -9.72 8.93
N LYS A 9 -8.05 -10.47 7.90
CA LYS A 9 -7.12 -11.18 7.01
C LYS A 9 -7.21 -10.69 5.56
N ARG A 10 -7.90 -9.59 5.29
CA ARG A 10 -7.97 -8.98 3.96
C ARG A 10 -6.95 -7.89 3.85
N TYR A 11 -6.18 -7.94 2.80
CA TYR A 11 -5.25 -6.87 2.45
C TYR A 11 -5.58 -6.39 1.04
N ILE A 12 -5.43 -5.08 0.83
CA ILE A 12 -5.52 -4.45 -0.48
C ILE A 12 -4.08 -4.28 -0.96
N TYR A 13 -3.78 -4.77 -2.15
CA TYR A 13 -2.45 -4.62 -2.76
C TYR A 13 -2.57 -4.00 -4.13
N GLY A 14 -1.69 -3.07 -4.43
CA GLY A 14 -1.58 -2.46 -5.74
C GLY A 14 -0.14 -2.15 -6.12
N HIS A 15 0.22 -2.49 -7.36
CA HIS A 15 1.52 -2.19 -7.96
C HIS A 15 1.34 -1.19 -9.09
N SER A 16 2.23 -0.20 -9.19
CA SER A 16 2.23 0.80 -10.26
C SER A 16 0.87 1.53 -10.34
N LEU A 17 0.22 1.55 -11.50
CA LEU A 17 -1.14 2.09 -11.68
C LEU A 17 -2.16 1.42 -10.74
N GLY A 18 -2.01 0.12 -10.49
CA GLY A 18 -2.84 -0.60 -9.52
C GLY A 18 -2.71 -0.07 -8.10
N GLY A 19 -1.60 0.57 -7.75
CA GLY A 19 -1.41 1.26 -6.47
C GLY A 19 -2.35 2.45 -6.31
N ALA A 20 -2.54 3.26 -7.35
CA ALA A 20 -3.49 4.37 -7.32
C ALA A 20 -4.95 3.89 -7.18
N VAL A 21 -5.30 2.78 -7.85
CA VAL A 21 -6.61 2.14 -7.70
C VAL A 21 -6.80 1.57 -6.29
N ALA A 22 -5.76 0.96 -5.72
CA ALA A 22 -5.76 0.40 -4.38
C ALA A 22 -5.95 1.49 -3.30
N ILE A 23 -5.31 2.66 -3.46
CA ILE A 23 -5.48 3.82 -2.59
C ILE A 23 -6.93 4.31 -2.64
N GLU A 24 -7.50 4.49 -3.83
CA GLU A 24 -8.91 4.92 -3.99
C GLU A 24 -9.87 3.93 -3.33
N LEU A 25 -9.68 2.63 -3.55
CA LEU A 25 -10.50 1.60 -2.93
C LEU A 25 -10.39 1.66 -1.39
N ALA A 26 -9.19 1.75 -0.86
CA ALA A 26 -8.95 1.81 0.59
C ALA A 26 -9.58 3.05 1.22
N ARG A 27 -9.50 4.21 0.54
CA ARG A 27 -10.15 5.46 0.95
C ARG A 27 -11.68 5.29 0.98
N SER A 28 -12.26 4.80 -0.11
CA SER A 28 -13.70 4.59 -0.21
C SER A 28 -14.23 3.64 0.87
N LEU A 29 -13.48 2.60 1.21
CA LEU A 29 -13.82 1.68 2.31
C LEU A 29 -13.69 2.35 3.68
N SER A 30 -12.75 3.27 3.86
CA SER A 30 -12.56 4.02 5.10
C SER A 30 -13.68 5.03 5.33
N GLU A 31 -14.17 5.66 4.27
CA GLU A 31 -15.25 6.67 4.31
C GLU A 31 -16.66 6.06 4.28
N ALA A 32 -16.81 4.78 4.00
CA ALA A 32 -18.11 4.13 3.93
C ALA A 32 -18.89 4.27 5.25
N PRO A 33 -20.22 4.48 5.22
CA PRO A 33 -21.04 4.57 6.42
C PRO A 33 -20.89 3.36 7.35
N ALA A 34 -21.03 3.61 8.65
CA ALA A 34 -21.05 2.54 9.64
C ALA A 34 -22.10 1.47 9.26
N GLY A 35 -21.73 0.20 9.31
CA GLY A 35 -22.58 -0.93 8.86
C GLY A 35 -22.41 -1.33 7.39
N LYS A 36 -21.89 -0.46 6.52
CA LYS A 36 -21.53 -0.78 5.13
C LYS A 36 -20.01 -0.98 4.95
N ARG A 37 -19.23 -0.63 5.95
CA ARG A 37 -17.78 -0.81 5.93
C ARG A 37 -17.41 -2.29 5.82
N LYS A 38 -16.59 -2.61 4.84
CA LYS A 38 -15.95 -3.91 4.73
C LYS A 38 -14.45 -3.71 5.01
N PRO A 39 -14.04 -3.63 6.27
CA PRO A 39 -12.69 -3.24 6.62
C PRO A 39 -11.68 -4.21 5.99
N ALA A 40 -10.51 -3.68 5.64
CA ALA A 40 -9.32 -4.45 5.32
C ALA A 40 -8.30 -4.28 6.46
N ALA A 41 -7.45 -5.27 6.64
CA ALA A 41 -6.40 -5.27 7.65
C ALA A 41 -5.25 -4.32 7.30
N GLY A 42 -5.12 -3.96 6.03
CA GLY A 42 -4.11 -3.02 5.57
C GLY A 42 -4.10 -2.81 4.06
N LEU A 43 -3.38 -1.78 3.66
CA LEU A 43 -3.08 -1.40 2.29
C LEU A 43 -1.59 -1.56 2.04
N ILE A 44 -1.23 -2.18 0.93
CA ILE A 44 0.15 -2.32 0.45
C ILE A 44 0.21 -1.71 -0.94
N VAL A 45 1.07 -0.71 -1.11
CA VAL A 45 1.27 0.02 -2.37
C VAL A 45 2.72 -0.14 -2.79
N GLU A 46 2.95 -0.64 -3.99
CA GLU A 46 4.28 -0.89 -4.52
C GLU A 46 4.53 -0.13 -5.81
N SER A 47 5.68 0.56 -5.89
CA SER A 47 6.15 1.27 -7.09
C SER A 47 5.07 2.15 -7.75
N SER A 48 4.30 2.88 -6.93
CA SER A 48 3.21 3.74 -7.37
C SER A 48 3.61 5.22 -7.37
N PHE A 49 2.67 6.09 -7.62
CA PHE A 49 2.91 7.50 -7.90
C PHE A 49 1.87 8.41 -7.23
N THR A 50 2.21 9.67 -7.10
CA THR A 50 1.38 10.76 -6.54
C THR A 50 0.23 11.13 -7.46
N SER A 51 0.52 11.33 -8.75
CA SER A 51 -0.48 11.55 -9.80
C SER A 51 0.04 11.09 -11.16
N LEU A 52 -0.87 10.79 -12.08
CA LEU A 52 -0.49 10.39 -13.43
C LEU A 52 0.19 11.55 -14.21
N ALA A 53 -0.19 12.80 -13.91
CA ALA A 53 0.41 13.98 -14.51
C ALA A 53 1.88 14.15 -14.10
N GLU A 54 2.23 13.85 -12.84
CA GLU A 54 3.60 13.93 -12.35
C GLU A 54 4.48 12.81 -12.92
N VAL A 55 3.93 11.61 -13.08
CA VAL A 55 4.65 10.52 -13.78
C VAL A 55 4.96 10.90 -15.20
N ALA A 56 3.97 11.40 -15.94
CA ALA A 56 4.17 11.85 -17.32
C ALA A 56 5.24 12.95 -17.42
N ALA A 57 5.21 13.93 -16.53
CA ALA A 57 6.23 14.98 -16.44
C ALA A 57 7.62 14.43 -16.12
N ALA A 58 7.73 13.45 -15.24
CA ALA A 58 9.00 12.83 -14.85
C ALA A 58 9.64 12.00 -15.98
N ILE A 59 8.81 11.32 -16.79
CA ILE A 59 9.30 10.45 -17.88
C ILE A 59 9.65 11.29 -19.12
N THR A 60 8.87 12.32 -19.44
CA THR A 60 9.00 13.05 -20.71
C THR A 60 9.89 14.28 -20.62
N ASN A 61 10.28 14.73 -19.43
CA ASN A 61 10.90 16.05 -19.18
C ASN A 61 10.09 17.25 -19.75
N VAL A 62 8.86 17.03 -20.18
CA VAL A 62 7.98 18.03 -20.75
C VAL A 62 6.92 18.40 -19.71
N ARG A 63 6.97 19.63 -19.22
CA ARG A 63 5.93 20.20 -18.34
C ARG A 63 4.74 20.67 -19.16
N LEU A 64 4.04 19.72 -19.80
CA LEU A 64 2.75 20.03 -20.41
C LEU A 64 1.69 20.18 -19.31
N PRO A 65 0.65 21.01 -19.50
CA PRO A 65 -0.45 21.12 -18.55
C PRO A 65 -1.37 19.90 -18.64
N LEU A 66 -0.80 18.69 -18.48
CA LEU A 66 -1.49 17.40 -18.61
C LEU A 66 -2.64 17.26 -17.61
N ARG A 67 -2.58 17.95 -16.46
CA ARG A 67 -3.69 18.04 -15.50
C ARG A 67 -5.01 18.51 -16.12
N TRP A 68 -4.95 19.33 -17.17
CA TRP A 68 -6.13 19.89 -17.82
C TRP A 68 -6.67 19.01 -18.94
N VAL A 69 -5.83 18.13 -19.47
CA VAL A 69 -6.17 17.27 -20.63
C VAL A 69 -6.57 15.86 -20.19
N MET A 70 -6.08 15.40 -19.03
CA MET A 70 -6.34 14.04 -18.57
C MET A 70 -7.67 13.96 -17.83
N THR A 71 -8.60 13.17 -18.35
CA THR A 71 -9.89 12.87 -17.71
C THR A 71 -9.74 11.98 -16.48
N GLN A 72 -8.70 11.13 -16.44
CA GLN A 72 -8.36 10.25 -15.31
C GLN A 72 -7.09 10.77 -14.63
N LYS A 73 -7.25 11.44 -13.51
CA LYS A 73 -6.14 12.12 -12.81
C LYS A 73 -5.32 11.18 -11.94
N PHE A 74 -5.92 10.14 -11.36
CA PHE A 74 -5.29 9.23 -10.41
C PHE A 74 -4.48 9.99 -9.34
N ASP A 75 -5.06 11.06 -8.78
CA ASP A 75 -4.42 11.91 -7.76
C ASP A 75 -4.36 11.13 -6.44
N SER A 76 -3.37 10.26 -6.31
CA SER A 76 -3.16 9.40 -5.15
C SER A 76 -2.75 10.21 -3.92
N ILE A 77 -2.03 11.33 -4.14
CA ILE A 77 -1.55 12.20 -3.06
C ILE A 77 -2.69 12.83 -2.27
N ASP A 78 -3.75 13.26 -2.95
CA ASP A 78 -4.92 13.90 -2.32
C ASP A 78 -5.81 12.88 -1.59
N LYS A 79 -5.66 11.59 -1.89
CA LYS A 79 -6.54 10.53 -1.42
C LYS A 79 -5.97 9.74 -0.26
N ILE A 80 -4.66 9.59 -0.20
CA ILE A 80 -4.00 8.69 0.74
C ILE A 80 -4.19 9.11 2.20
N ALA A 81 -4.34 10.41 2.47
CA ALA A 81 -4.64 10.93 3.81
C ALA A 81 -6.00 10.45 4.36
N GLY A 82 -6.96 10.14 3.46
CA GLY A 82 -8.29 9.59 3.82
C GLY A 82 -8.30 8.07 4.01
N VAL A 83 -7.16 7.41 3.92
CA VAL A 83 -7.05 5.96 4.20
C VAL A 83 -6.83 5.75 5.69
N HIS A 84 -7.80 5.14 6.39
CA HIS A 84 -7.78 4.94 7.84
C HIS A 84 -7.48 3.48 8.26
N ILE A 85 -6.76 2.75 7.41
CA ILE A 85 -6.20 1.42 7.72
C ILE A 85 -4.69 1.48 7.61
N PRO A 86 -3.92 0.57 8.23
CA PRO A 86 -2.46 0.54 8.13
C PRO A 86 -1.98 0.55 6.68
N VAL A 87 -1.04 1.44 6.34
CA VAL A 87 -0.51 1.63 4.99
C VAL A 87 0.98 1.29 4.94
N MET A 88 1.35 0.37 4.08
CA MET A 88 2.76 0.10 3.74
C MET A 88 3.01 0.51 2.29
N LEU A 89 4.01 1.37 2.09
CA LEU A 89 4.53 1.74 0.78
C LEU A 89 5.88 1.06 0.58
N ALA A 90 6.09 0.47 -0.60
CA ALA A 90 7.34 -0.15 -0.98
C ALA A 90 7.78 0.35 -2.35
N HIS A 91 9.09 0.61 -2.53
CA HIS A 91 9.64 1.08 -3.80
C HIS A 91 11.11 0.68 -3.98
N GLY A 92 11.49 0.39 -5.20
CA GLY A 92 12.90 0.17 -5.54
C GLY A 92 13.62 1.47 -5.85
N THR A 93 14.77 1.72 -5.24
CA THR A 93 15.53 2.97 -5.46
C THR A 93 16.09 3.10 -6.87
N GLY A 94 16.23 1.99 -7.61
CA GLY A 94 16.64 1.94 -9.00
C GLY A 94 15.49 1.95 -10.02
N ASP A 95 14.27 2.29 -9.60
CA ASP A 95 13.13 2.42 -10.52
C ASP A 95 13.34 3.63 -11.45
N ARG A 96 13.48 3.33 -12.74
CA ARG A 96 13.71 4.34 -13.79
C ARG A 96 12.41 4.80 -14.47
N TYR A 97 11.30 4.11 -14.22
CA TYR A 97 9.99 4.47 -14.77
C TYR A 97 9.23 5.40 -13.83
N ILE A 98 9.17 5.02 -12.57
CA ILE A 98 8.50 5.78 -11.52
C ILE A 98 9.51 6.08 -10.42
N PRO A 99 9.98 7.33 -10.27
CA PRO A 99 10.93 7.70 -9.22
C PRO A 99 10.40 7.37 -7.83
N HIS A 100 11.24 6.76 -6.99
CA HIS A 100 10.87 6.32 -5.63
C HIS A 100 10.45 7.48 -4.72
N ARG A 101 10.84 8.73 -5.03
CA ARG A 101 10.38 9.94 -4.32
C ARG A 101 8.86 10.02 -4.24
N PHE A 102 8.12 9.51 -5.23
CA PHE A 102 6.66 9.50 -5.18
C PHE A 102 6.12 8.64 -4.03
N SER A 103 6.78 7.54 -3.71
CA SER A 103 6.42 6.75 -2.51
C SER A 103 6.80 7.47 -1.22
N GLU A 104 7.86 8.26 -1.21
CA GLU A 104 8.24 9.10 -0.06
C GLU A 104 7.20 10.22 0.15
N GLU A 105 6.74 10.87 -0.92
CA GLU A 105 5.69 11.88 -0.90
C GLU A 105 4.35 11.29 -0.42
N LEU A 106 3.95 10.14 -0.97
CA LEU A 106 2.76 9.40 -0.52
C LEU A 106 2.88 9.00 0.96
N TYR A 107 4.07 8.56 1.40
CA TYR A 107 4.31 8.23 2.79
C TYR A 107 4.16 9.47 3.69
N ALA A 108 4.68 10.61 3.28
CA ALA A 108 4.54 11.86 4.04
C ALA A 108 3.06 12.24 4.22
N ALA A 109 2.24 12.08 3.18
CA ALA A 109 0.82 12.42 3.19
C ALA A 109 -0.09 11.38 3.86
N ALA A 110 0.33 10.11 3.96
CA ALA A 110 -0.47 9.03 4.55
C ALA A 110 -0.69 9.24 6.05
N SER A 111 -1.85 8.82 6.55
CA SER A 111 -2.18 8.78 7.97
C SER A 111 -1.49 7.60 8.67
N GLU A 112 -1.22 7.73 9.99
CA GLU A 112 -0.72 6.63 10.81
C GLU A 112 -1.79 5.54 11.04
N PRO A 113 -1.41 4.25 11.21
CA PRO A 113 -0.04 3.73 11.14
C PRO A 113 0.42 3.52 9.70
N LYS A 114 1.67 3.91 9.41
CA LYS A 114 2.27 3.82 8.08
C LYS A 114 3.71 3.30 8.12
N LYS A 115 4.15 2.68 7.03
CA LYS A 115 5.52 2.20 6.85
C LYS A 115 6.00 2.45 5.43
N LEU A 116 7.22 2.95 5.29
CA LEU A 116 7.93 3.04 4.01
C LEU A 116 9.05 1.98 3.97
N LEU A 117 9.16 1.28 2.86
CA LEU A 117 10.23 0.34 2.56
C LEU A 117 10.87 0.72 1.22
N LEU A 118 12.08 1.22 1.25
CA LEU A 118 12.91 1.44 0.06
C LEU A 118 13.86 0.27 -0.11
N ILE A 119 13.84 -0.36 -1.29
CA ILE A 119 14.65 -1.52 -1.62
C ILE A 119 15.79 -1.06 -2.52
N ASP A 120 17.01 -1.10 -1.99
CA ASP A 120 18.18 -0.59 -2.69
C ASP A 120 18.44 -1.33 -4.01
N GLY A 121 18.69 -0.56 -5.09
CA GLY A 121 18.89 -1.05 -6.45
C GLY A 121 17.69 -1.75 -7.09
N GLY A 122 16.56 -1.86 -6.38
CA GLY A 122 15.33 -2.46 -6.93
C GLY A 122 14.78 -1.64 -8.09
N SER A 123 14.42 -2.31 -9.20
CA SER A 123 13.74 -1.69 -10.34
C SER A 123 12.23 -1.81 -10.21
N HIS A 124 11.50 -1.17 -11.13
CA HIS A 124 10.02 -1.19 -11.17
C HIS A 124 9.40 -2.57 -11.02
N ASN A 125 10.00 -3.59 -11.64
CA ASN A 125 9.42 -4.93 -11.71
C ASN A 125 10.15 -5.97 -10.86
N ASN A 126 11.25 -5.64 -10.20
CA ASN A 126 12.05 -6.62 -9.48
C ASN A 126 12.34 -6.27 -8.01
N ALA A 127 11.90 -5.12 -7.53
CA ALA A 127 12.18 -4.65 -6.17
C ALA A 127 11.81 -5.69 -5.11
N MET A 128 10.59 -6.23 -5.17
CA MET A 128 10.12 -7.27 -4.24
C MET A 128 10.99 -8.55 -4.32
N ARG A 129 11.48 -8.92 -5.50
CA ARG A 129 12.33 -10.11 -5.67
C ARG A 129 13.72 -9.88 -5.09
N ILE A 130 14.32 -8.72 -5.34
CA ILE A 130 15.65 -8.36 -4.82
C ILE A 130 15.60 -8.23 -3.30
N GLY A 131 14.65 -7.46 -2.76
CA GLY A 131 14.46 -7.20 -1.34
C GLY A 131 13.54 -8.20 -0.65
N SER A 132 13.46 -9.46 -1.11
CA SER A 132 12.43 -10.41 -0.64
C SER A 132 12.45 -10.64 0.88
N ASP A 133 13.62 -10.68 1.49
CA ASP A 133 13.75 -10.90 2.93
C ASP A 133 13.37 -9.66 3.73
N GLU A 134 13.76 -8.47 3.27
CA GLU A 134 13.37 -7.20 3.86
C GLU A 134 11.86 -6.99 3.74
N TYR A 135 11.30 -7.30 2.59
CA TYR A 135 9.87 -7.21 2.32
C TYR A 135 9.06 -8.13 3.24
N ARG A 136 9.46 -9.41 3.36
CA ARG A 136 8.84 -10.37 4.27
C ARG A 136 8.95 -9.95 5.73
N ARG A 137 10.09 -9.41 6.12
CA ARG A 137 10.31 -8.88 7.48
C ARG A 137 9.37 -7.70 7.74
N ALA A 138 9.31 -6.73 6.82
CA ALA A 138 8.44 -5.57 6.91
C ALA A 138 6.96 -5.97 7.04
N LEU A 139 6.48 -6.92 6.23
CA LEU A 139 5.11 -7.44 6.33
C LEU A 139 4.83 -8.10 7.68
N ARG A 140 5.77 -8.90 8.20
CA ARG A 140 5.62 -9.57 9.51
C ARG A 140 5.59 -8.58 10.65
N GLU A 141 6.48 -7.62 10.64
CA GLU A 141 6.60 -6.64 11.72
C GLU A 141 5.42 -5.66 11.71
N PHE A 142 5.08 -5.12 10.56
CA PHE A 142 4.08 -4.07 10.44
C PHE A 142 2.64 -4.60 10.52
N PHE A 143 2.34 -5.69 9.82
CA PHE A 143 1.00 -6.27 9.79
C PHE A 143 0.83 -7.50 10.69
N GLY A 144 1.89 -7.97 11.35
CA GLY A 144 1.84 -9.21 12.15
C GLY A 144 1.66 -10.48 11.32
N LEU A 145 1.96 -10.43 10.01
CA LEU A 145 1.80 -11.57 9.10
C LEU A 145 2.85 -12.65 9.39
N GLY A 146 2.41 -13.89 9.58
CA GLY A 146 3.29 -15.04 9.85
C GLY A 146 3.57 -15.31 11.33
N ARG A 147 2.98 -14.56 12.27
CA ARG A 147 2.90 -15.03 13.65
C ARG A 147 1.90 -16.20 13.71
N LYS A 148 2.42 -17.42 13.91
CA LYS A 148 1.57 -18.53 14.35
C LYS A 148 0.93 -18.06 15.66
N THR A 149 -0.37 -17.85 15.68
CA THR A 149 -1.12 -17.73 16.95
C THR A 149 -0.79 -18.97 17.79
N ARG A 150 -0.01 -18.81 18.85
CA ARG A 150 0.10 -19.82 19.88
C ARG A 150 -1.32 -20.00 20.40
N ARG A 151 -1.94 -21.11 20.03
CA ARG A 151 -3.17 -21.56 20.63
C ARG A 151 -2.90 -21.63 22.12
N ALA A 152 -3.58 -20.81 22.91
CA ALA A 152 -3.55 -20.92 24.36
C ALA A 152 -3.97 -22.33 24.68
N VAL A 153 -3.04 -23.13 25.19
CA VAL A 153 -3.35 -24.42 25.76
C VAL A 153 -4.10 -24.09 27.05
N SER A 154 -5.41 -24.25 27.01
CA SER A 154 -6.24 -24.23 28.18
C SER A 154 -5.80 -25.44 29.06
N THR A 155 -4.99 -25.17 30.04
CA THR A 155 -4.78 -26.09 31.17
C THR A 155 -6.01 -26.00 32.04
N ASN A 156 -6.94 -26.92 31.81
CA ASN A 156 -8.02 -27.16 32.74
C ASN A 156 -7.48 -28.02 33.92
N PRO A 157 -7.32 -27.49 35.13
CA PRO A 157 -7.02 -28.31 36.28
C PRO A 157 -8.34 -28.98 36.70
N ARG A 158 -8.54 -30.24 36.33
CA ARG A 158 -9.54 -31.08 36.99
C ARG A 158 -9.07 -31.28 38.39
N LEU A 159 -9.81 -30.70 39.30
CA LEU A 159 -9.80 -31.07 40.71
C LEU A 159 -10.22 -32.53 40.84
N GLY A 160 -9.35 -33.35 41.44
CA GLY A 160 -9.71 -34.61 42.07
C GLY A 160 -10.28 -34.37 43.44
#